data_e62a7db6e3b67b4bc6fc1218a530cb0a
#
_entry.id   e62a7db6e3b67b4bc6fc1218a530cb0a
#
_cell.length_a   1.000
_cell.length_b   1.000
_cell.length_c   1.000
_cell.angle_alpha   90.00
_cell.angle_beta   90.00
_cell.angle_gamma   90.00
#
_symmetry.space_group_name_H-M   'P 1'
#
loop_
_entity.id
_entity.type
_entity.pdbx_description
1 polymer ?
#
loop_
_entity_poly.entity_id
_entity_poly.type
_entity_poly.pdbx_seq_one_letter_code
_entity_poly.pdbx_strand_id
1 'polypeptide(L)'
;PMAGISNMTFRRICKSMGASLVVAEMVSDKAITYGNEKTFELLRMNDDERPISQQIFGSDVKSFVEAAKIVEEKMKPDIIDINMGCPVPKVAVKNQAGSALLKNPEKVGEIIKAVVGAVNVPVTVKIRSGWDQSSINAVEIAKIAEANGASAITVHARTRAQGYSGKADWNIIK
;
A
#
# COMPACT_ATOMS: atom_id res chain seq x y z
N PRO A 1 -6.19 4.51 0.30
CA PRO A 1 -6.93 4.66 -0.95
C PRO A 1 -8.00 3.58 -1.10
N MET A 2 -8.89 3.76 -2.07
CA MET A 2 -9.98 2.84 -2.36
C MET A 2 -10.12 2.69 -3.86
N ALA A 3 -9.91 1.48 -4.37
CA ALA A 3 -10.00 1.18 -5.80
C ALA A 3 -11.40 1.52 -6.34
N GLY A 4 -11.45 2.17 -7.49
CA GLY A 4 -12.68 2.67 -8.11
C GLY A 4 -13.24 3.98 -7.50
N ILE A 5 -12.57 4.53 -6.45
CA ILE A 5 -13.01 5.77 -5.78
C ILE A 5 -11.89 6.80 -5.77
N SER A 6 -10.67 6.43 -5.35
CA SER A 6 -9.54 7.36 -5.19
C SER A 6 -8.85 7.70 -6.52
N ASN A 7 -9.63 7.89 -7.58
CA ASN A 7 -9.11 8.30 -8.89
C ASN A 7 -8.60 9.76 -8.85
N MET A 8 -7.96 10.19 -9.91
CA MET A 8 -7.36 11.51 -10.02
C MET A 8 -8.36 12.65 -9.73
N THR A 9 -9.58 12.57 -10.25
CA THR A 9 -10.61 13.58 -10.01
C THR A 9 -10.96 13.69 -8.53
N PHE A 10 -11.20 12.56 -7.86
CA PHE A 10 -11.49 12.52 -6.43
C PHE A 10 -10.33 13.10 -5.60
N ARG A 11 -9.09 12.71 -5.92
CA ARG A 11 -7.90 13.22 -5.21
C ARG A 11 -7.75 14.73 -5.35
N ARG A 12 -7.97 15.29 -6.55
CA ARG A 12 -7.94 16.75 -6.79
C ARG A 12 -9.02 17.48 -6.00
N ILE A 13 -10.23 16.93 -5.93
CA ILE A 13 -11.29 17.48 -5.05
C ILE A 13 -10.83 17.48 -3.60
N CYS A 14 -10.27 16.37 -3.11
CA CYS A 14 -9.74 16.31 -1.75
C CYS A 14 -8.65 17.39 -1.51
N LYS A 15 -7.74 17.58 -2.47
CA LYS A 15 -6.71 18.63 -2.40
C LYS A 15 -7.34 20.02 -2.33
N SER A 16 -8.33 20.33 -3.16
CA SER A 16 -9.03 21.62 -3.13
C SER A 16 -9.78 21.88 -1.83
N MET A 17 -10.15 20.81 -1.10
CA MET A 17 -10.77 20.87 0.23
C MET A 17 -9.74 20.87 1.39
N GLY A 18 -8.45 20.97 1.10
CA GLY A 18 -7.39 21.12 2.09
C GLY A 18 -6.69 19.83 2.53
N ALA A 19 -6.83 18.73 1.79
CA ALA A 19 -6.07 17.51 2.10
C ALA A 19 -4.56 17.77 1.91
N SER A 20 -3.77 17.55 2.97
CA SER A 20 -2.31 17.76 2.94
C SER A 20 -1.59 16.71 2.10
N LEU A 21 -2.10 15.48 2.09
CA LEU A 21 -1.56 14.33 1.33
C LEU A 21 -2.72 13.56 0.70
N VAL A 22 -2.56 13.13 -0.54
CA VAL A 22 -3.48 12.20 -1.20
C VAL A 22 -2.76 10.91 -1.60
N VAL A 23 -3.51 9.81 -1.64
CA VAL A 23 -2.97 8.48 -1.99
C VAL A 23 -3.72 7.94 -3.18
N ALA A 24 -2.99 7.55 -4.23
CA ALA A 24 -3.55 6.99 -5.44
C ALA A 24 -4.09 5.55 -5.22
N GLU A 25 -4.89 5.08 -6.15
CA GLU A 25 -5.39 3.70 -6.14
C GLU A 25 -4.23 2.71 -6.20
N MET A 26 -4.44 1.53 -5.61
CA MET A 26 -3.43 0.49 -5.61
C MET A 26 -3.25 -0.14 -6.99
N VAL A 27 -2.03 -0.31 -7.43
CA VAL A 27 -1.67 -0.91 -8.72
C VAL A 27 -0.79 -2.16 -8.50
N SER A 28 -1.01 -3.19 -9.32
CA SER A 28 -0.25 -4.43 -9.23
C SER A 28 1.20 -4.23 -9.68
N ASP A 29 2.15 -4.71 -8.89
CA ASP A 29 3.57 -4.79 -9.20
C ASP A 29 3.82 -5.46 -10.56
N LYS A 30 3.24 -6.65 -10.78
CA LYS A 30 3.36 -7.37 -12.04
C LYS A 30 2.75 -6.63 -13.22
N ALA A 31 1.62 -5.95 -13.04
CA ALA A 31 1.02 -5.17 -14.12
C ALA A 31 1.89 -3.97 -14.52
N ILE A 32 2.61 -3.38 -13.56
CA ILE A 32 3.59 -2.32 -13.81
C ILE A 32 4.79 -2.87 -14.58
N THR A 33 5.36 -3.98 -14.13
CA THR A 33 6.55 -4.59 -14.77
C THR A 33 6.28 -5.12 -16.18
N TYR A 34 5.06 -5.58 -16.45
CA TYR A 34 4.64 -5.97 -17.81
C TYR A 34 4.36 -4.80 -18.75
N GLY A 35 4.41 -3.56 -18.27
CA GLY A 35 4.27 -2.38 -19.12
C GLY A 35 2.85 -2.15 -19.69
N ASN A 36 1.80 -2.62 -19.01
CA ASN A 36 0.42 -2.49 -19.45
C ASN A 36 -0.02 -1.02 -19.45
N GLU A 37 -0.41 -0.46 -20.61
CA GLU A 37 -0.81 0.94 -20.77
C GLU A 37 -1.94 1.35 -19.82
N LYS A 38 -2.97 0.51 -19.66
CA LYS A 38 -4.08 0.78 -18.72
C LYS A 38 -3.59 0.88 -17.27
N THR A 39 -2.52 0.18 -16.93
CA THR A 39 -1.90 0.25 -15.60
C THR A 39 -1.24 1.61 -15.39
N PHE A 40 -0.56 2.15 -16.40
CA PHE A 40 0.03 3.48 -16.33
C PHE A 40 -1.01 4.60 -16.29
N GLU A 41 -2.20 4.39 -16.87
CA GLU A 41 -3.31 5.32 -16.69
C GLU A 41 -3.77 5.44 -15.23
N LEU A 42 -3.79 4.33 -14.49
CA LEU A 42 -4.11 4.33 -13.05
C LEU A 42 -3.05 5.03 -12.19
N LEU A 43 -1.79 5.06 -12.68
CA LEU A 43 -0.68 5.74 -12.01
C LEU A 43 -0.61 7.24 -12.34
N ARG A 44 -1.42 7.76 -13.29
CA ARG A 44 -1.43 9.18 -13.64
C ARG A 44 -1.69 10.07 -12.45
N MET A 45 -0.93 11.13 -12.36
CA MET A 45 -1.04 12.17 -11.35
C MET A 45 -0.75 13.54 -11.97
N ASN A 46 -1.26 14.59 -11.34
CA ASN A 46 -0.98 15.97 -11.69
C ASN A 46 -0.20 16.68 -10.59
N ASP A 47 0.50 17.74 -10.91
CA ASP A 47 1.29 18.50 -9.92
C ASP A 47 0.42 19.16 -8.84
N ASP A 48 -0.84 19.49 -9.14
CA ASP A 48 -1.79 20.03 -8.16
C ASP A 48 -2.28 19.01 -7.13
N GLU A 49 -1.93 17.74 -7.28
CA GLU A 49 -2.20 16.69 -6.30
C GLU A 49 -1.07 16.52 -5.26
N ARG A 50 0.09 17.16 -5.46
CA ARG A 50 1.26 17.01 -4.58
C ARG A 50 1.06 17.64 -3.19
N PRO A 51 1.61 17.01 -2.14
CA PRO A 51 2.28 15.72 -2.15
C PRO A 51 1.32 14.56 -2.40
N ILE A 52 1.76 13.60 -3.21
CA ILE A 52 0.98 12.41 -3.58
C ILE A 52 1.77 11.13 -3.34
N SER A 53 1.08 10.12 -2.81
CA SER A 53 1.60 8.76 -2.65
C SER A 53 1.03 7.83 -3.71
N GLN A 54 1.91 7.09 -4.40
CA GLN A 54 1.52 6.00 -5.30
C GLN A 54 1.53 4.68 -4.54
N GLN A 55 0.41 3.93 -4.57
CA GLN A 55 0.31 2.67 -3.86
C GLN A 55 0.45 1.47 -4.79
N ILE A 56 1.37 0.56 -4.45
CA ILE A 56 1.59 -0.70 -5.16
C ILE A 56 1.21 -1.90 -4.29
N PHE A 57 0.79 -3.00 -4.93
CA PHE A 57 0.52 -4.26 -4.25
C PHE A 57 1.09 -5.45 -5.03
N GLY A 58 1.50 -6.47 -4.32
CA GLY A 58 2.07 -7.69 -4.87
C GLY A 58 2.38 -8.71 -3.78
N SER A 59 3.18 -9.72 -4.12
CA SER A 59 3.61 -10.76 -3.17
C SER A 59 5.05 -11.23 -3.40
N ASP A 60 5.72 -10.75 -4.44
CA ASP A 60 7.09 -11.13 -4.77
C ASP A 60 8.05 -9.96 -4.60
N VAL A 61 9.18 -10.18 -3.91
CA VAL A 61 10.15 -9.14 -3.58
C VAL A 61 10.75 -8.49 -4.81
N LYS A 62 11.15 -9.29 -5.82
CA LYS A 62 11.77 -8.77 -7.04
C LYS A 62 10.80 -7.91 -7.83
N SER A 63 9.55 -8.39 -7.98
CA SER A 63 8.49 -7.68 -8.67
C SER A 63 8.15 -6.34 -7.99
N PHE A 64 8.12 -6.30 -6.65
CA PHE A 64 7.94 -5.06 -5.90
C PHE A 64 9.06 -4.05 -6.16
N VAL A 65 10.32 -4.49 -6.10
CA VAL A 65 11.50 -3.64 -6.34
C VAL A 65 11.48 -3.05 -7.74
N GLU A 66 11.23 -3.89 -8.75
CA GLU A 66 11.17 -3.46 -10.14
C GLU A 66 10.02 -2.46 -10.37
N ALA A 67 8.83 -2.77 -9.85
CA ALA A 67 7.68 -1.89 -9.96
C ALA A 67 7.91 -0.54 -9.24
N ALA A 68 8.51 -0.54 -8.06
CA ALA A 68 8.81 0.67 -7.31
C ALA A 68 9.78 1.59 -8.08
N LYS A 69 10.84 1.03 -8.67
CA LYS A 69 11.78 1.77 -9.52
C LYS A 69 11.09 2.38 -10.75
N ILE A 70 10.25 1.62 -11.43
CA ILE A 70 9.49 2.10 -12.60
C ILE A 70 8.54 3.25 -12.19
N VAL A 71 7.86 3.11 -11.04
CA VAL A 71 6.97 4.15 -10.53
C VAL A 71 7.74 5.41 -10.16
N GLU A 72 8.88 5.28 -9.45
CA GLU A 72 9.72 6.42 -9.11
C GLU A 72 10.24 7.14 -10.34
N GLU A 73 10.76 6.41 -11.33
CA GLU A 73 11.36 6.98 -12.53
C GLU A 73 10.32 7.68 -13.42
N LYS A 74 9.18 6.99 -13.69
CA LYS A 74 8.20 7.47 -14.67
C LYS A 74 7.17 8.43 -14.09
N MET A 75 6.74 8.20 -12.84
CA MET A 75 5.68 8.99 -12.22
C MET A 75 6.21 10.05 -11.27
N LYS A 76 7.40 9.85 -10.69
CA LYS A 76 8.04 10.77 -9.74
C LYS A 76 7.10 11.17 -8.59
N PRO A 77 6.48 10.20 -7.89
CA PRO A 77 5.63 10.50 -6.75
C PRO A 77 6.44 11.05 -5.59
N ASP A 78 5.77 11.67 -4.61
CA ASP A 78 6.44 12.13 -3.39
C ASP A 78 6.65 10.97 -2.38
N ILE A 79 5.84 9.91 -2.48
CA ILE A 79 5.86 8.73 -1.61
C ILE A 79 5.50 7.49 -2.43
N ILE A 80 6.11 6.36 -2.11
CA ILE A 80 5.64 5.04 -2.54
C ILE A 80 5.04 4.32 -1.34
N ASP A 81 3.80 3.87 -1.45
CA ASP A 81 3.08 3.14 -0.40
C ASP A 81 2.89 1.66 -0.77
N ILE A 82 3.13 0.77 0.19
CA ILE A 82 2.96 -0.67 0.01
C ILE A 82 1.63 -1.11 0.62
N ASN A 83 0.74 -1.67 -0.21
CA ASN A 83 -0.52 -2.23 0.27
C ASN A 83 -0.32 -3.61 0.88
N MET A 84 -0.55 -3.71 2.17
CA MET A 84 -0.61 -4.96 2.94
C MET A 84 -1.96 -5.13 3.66
N GLY A 85 -3.03 -4.51 3.13
CA GLY A 85 -4.34 -4.50 3.78
C GLY A 85 -5.53 -4.87 2.90
N CYS A 86 -5.36 -5.01 1.58
CA CYS A 86 -6.48 -5.33 0.67
C CYS A 86 -7.10 -6.69 1.03
N PRO A 87 -8.42 -6.75 1.35
CA PRO A 87 -9.06 -8.00 1.76
C PRO A 87 -9.66 -8.79 0.60
N VAL A 88 -9.70 -8.22 -0.61
CA VAL A 88 -10.40 -8.77 -1.77
C VAL A 88 -9.85 -10.15 -2.14
N PRO A 89 -10.69 -11.19 -2.31
CA PRO A 89 -10.25 -12.56 -2.59
C PRO A 89 -9.26 -12.70 -3.75
N LYS A 90 -9.46 -11.94 -4.84
CA LYS A 90 -8.55 -11.94 -5.99
C LYS A 90 -7.13 -11.51 -5.59
N VAL A 91 -7.01 -10.55 -4.69
CA VAL A 91 -5.71 -10.03 -4.21
C VAL A 91 -5.17 -10.91 -3.08
N ALA A 92 -5.95 -11.11 -2.01
CA ALA A 92 -5.47 -11.73 -0.79
C ALA A 92 -5.41 -13.28 -0.88
N VAL A 93 -6.36 -13.92 -1.56
CA VAL A 93 -6.40 -15.39 -1.63
C VAL A 93 -5.70 -15.90 -2.89
N LYS A 94 -6.11 -15.41 -4.06
CA LYS A 94 -5.57 -15.91 -5.34
C LYS A 94 -4.11 -15.49 -5.55
N ASN A 95 -3.79 -14.22 -5.29
CA ASN A 95 -2.46 -13.66 -5.55
C ASN A 95 -1.54 -13.64 -4.32
N GLN A 96 -2.02 -14.08 -3.16
CA GLN A 96 -1.27 -14.07 -1.89
C GLN A 96 -0.63 -12.70 -1.58
N ALA A 97 -1.33 -11.60 -1.95
CA ALA A 97 -0.90 -10.21 -1.84
C ALA A 97 -1.79 -9.44 -0.84
N GLY A 98 -1.52 -8.15 -0.66
CA GLY A 98 -2.31 -7.32 0.26
C GLY A 98 -2.33 -7.89 1.67
N SER A 99 -3.51 -8.08 2.26
CA SER A 99 -3.63 -8.59 3.64
C SER A 99 -3.11 -10.01 3.86
N ALA A 100 -2.89 -10.81 2.81
CA ALA A 100 -2.27 -12.13 2.95
C ALA A 100 -0.82 -12.06 3.43
N LEU A 101 -0.11 -10.96 3.15
CA LEU A 101 1.25 -10.74 3.62
C LEU A 101 1.33 -10.74 5.15
N LEU A 102 0.29 -10.31 5.86
CA LEU A 102 0.24 -10.30 7.33
C LEU A 102 0.41 -11.69 7.97
N LYS A 103 0.20 -12.77 7.21
CA LYS A 103 0.42 -14.14 7.66
C LYS A 103 1.90 -14.55 7.69
N ASN A 104 2.77 -13.73 7.09
CA ASN A 104 4.20 -14.01 7.02
C ASN A 104 5.00 -12.71 7.34
N PRO A 105 5.21 -12.42 8.64
CA PRO A 105 5.94 -11.25 9.11
C PRO A 105 7.37 -11.13 8.54
N GLU A 106 8.07 -12.24 8.36
CA GLU A 106 9.43 -12.26 7.78
C GLU A 106 9.39 -11.69 6.35
N LYS A 107 8.48 -12.18 5.52
CA LYS A 107 8.31 -11.69 4.14
C LYS A 107 7.89 -10.23 4.08
N VAL A 108 7.12 -9.75 5.04
CA VAL A 108 6.80 -8.31 5.17
C VAL A 108 8.08 -7.50 5.32
N GLY A 109 8.97 -7.92 6.24
CA GLY A 109 10.27 -7.26 6.44
C GLY A 109 11.14 -7.28 5.19
N GLU A 110 11.24 -8.43 4.51
CA GLU A 110 12.01 -8.57 3.26
C GLU A 110 11.52 -7.61 2.16
N ILE A 111 10.20 -7.55 1.93
CA ILE A 111 9.62 -6.66 0.93
C ILE A 111 9.92 -5.20 1.26
N ILE A 112 9.67 -4.77 2.50
CA ILE A 112 9.87 -3.38 2.91
C ILE A 112 11.34 -2.99 2.76
N LYS A 113 12.25 -3.78 3.31
CA LYS A 113 13.70 -3.55 3.23
C LYS A 113 14.18 -3.43 1.78
N ALA A 114 13.71 -4.34 0.92
CA ALA A 114 14.11 -4.36 -0.48
C ALA A 114 13.60 -3.13 -1.24
N VAL A 115 12.35 -2.72 -1.01
CA VAL A 115 11.76 -1.53 -1.65
C VAL A 115 12.43 -0.26 -1.14
N VAL A 116 12.60 -0.10 0.18
CA VAL A 116 13.31 1.04 0.79
C VAL A 116 14.73 1.19 0.24
N GLY A 117 15.45 0.09 0.08
CA GLY A 117 16.80 0.12 -0.51
C GLY A 117 16.86 0.36 -2.02
N ALA A 118 15.71 0.35 -2.70
CA ALA A 118 15.64 0.42 -4.16
C ALA A 118 15.20 1.78 -4.71
N VAL A 119 14.60 2.64 -3.90
CA VAL A 119 14.06 3.96 -4.27
C VAL A 119 14.59 5.07 -3.36
N ASN A 120 14.51 6.32 -3.83
CA ASN A 120 14.97 7.49 -3.08
C ASN A 120 13.84 8.21 -2.33
N VAL A 121 12.59 8.00 -2.75
CA VAL A 121 11.43 8.60 -2.08
C VAL A 121 11.07 7.82 -0.81
N PRO A 122 10.45 8.45 0.20
CA PRO A 122 9.95 7.76 1.38
C PRO A 122 9.03 6.59 1.02
N VAL A 123 9.19 5.46 1.71
CA VAL A 123 8.35 4.29 1.58
C VAL A 123 7.43 4.19 2.80
N THR A 124 6.13 4.05 2.56
CA THR A 124 5.13 3.85 3.62
C THR A 124 4.40 2.52 3.44
N VAL A 125 3.72 2.07 4.47
CA VAL A 125 3.01 0.79 4.45
C VAL A 125 1.60 0.96 4.98
N LYS A 126 0.60 0.40 4.29
CA LYS A 126 -0.78 0.34 4.80
C LYS A 126 -1.19 -1.08 5.11
N ILE A 127 -1.53 -1.34 6.39
CA ILE A 127 -1.86 -2.66 6.94
C ILE A 127 -3.29 -2.74 7.47
N ARG A 128 -3.74 -3.96 7.78
CA ARG A 128 -4.88 -4.24 8.65
C ARG A 128 -4.41 -4.77 10.01
N SER A 129 -5.35 -4.92 10.96
CA SER A 129 -5.03 -5.44 12.30
C SER A 129 -4.51 -6.89 12.30
N GLY A 130 -4.82 -7.65 11.27
CA GLY A 130 -4.40 -9.05 11.09
C GLY A 130 -5.25 -9.73 10.01
N TRP A 131 -5.03 -11.04 9.82
CA TRP A 131 -5.80 -11.85 8.88
C TRP A 131 -7.23 -12.10 9.38
N ASP A 132 -7.35 -12.53 10.62
CA ASP A 132 -8.62 -12.78 11.33
C ASP A 132 -8.46 -12.48 12.83
N GLN A 133 -9.51 -12.72 13.60
CA GLN A 133 -9.52 -12.42 15.02
C GLN A 133 -8.50 -13.23 15.85
N SER A 134 -8.13 -14.41 15.39
CA SER A 134 -7.14 -15.27 16.07
C SER A 134 -5.69 -14.92 15.72
N SER A 135 -5.48 -14.05 14.74
CA SER A 135 -4.17 -13.70 14.20
C SER A 135 -3.98 -12.17 14.05
N ILE A 136 -4.41 -11.42 15.08
CA ILE A 136 -4.15 -9.98 15.18
C ILE A 136 -2.67 -9.77 15.48
N ASN A 137 -1.95 -9.09 14.56
CA ASN A 137 -0.51 -8.88 14.65
C ASN A 137 -0.05 -7.50 14.17
N ALA A 138 -0.93 -6.50 14.12
CA ALA A 138 -0.60 -5.17 13.62
C ALA A 138 0.61 -4.53 14.32
N VAL A 139 0.74 -4.71 15.64
CA VAL A 139 1.86 -4.17 16.42
C VAL A 139 3.19 -4.82 16.02
N GLU A 140 3.21 -6.14 15.83
CA GLU A 140 4.38 -6.87 15.36
C GLU A 140 4.79 -6.39 13.96
N ILE A 141 3.82 -6.33 13.03
CA ILE A 141 4.05 -5.85 11.66
C ILE A 141 4.53 -4.40 11.64
N ALA A 142 4.00 -3.54 12.50
CA ALA A 142 4.44 -2.15 12.61
C ALA A 142 5.91 -2.05 13.03
N LYS A 143 6.33 -2.81 14.05
CA LYS A 143 7.73 -2.87 14.49
C LYS A 143 8.66 -3.41 13.39
N ILE A 144 8.22 -4.41 12.66
CA ILE A 144 8.98 -4.96 11.52
C ILE A 144 9.11 -3.90 10.42
N ALA A 145 8.04 -3.17 10.10
CA ALA A 145 8.06 -2.13 9.08
C ALA A 145 9.02 -1.00 9.47
N GLU A 146 8.97 -0.52 10.70
CA GLU A 146 9.89 0.49 11.22
C GLU A 146 11.35 0.01 11.16
N ALA A 147 11.63 -1.19 11.66
CA ALA A 147 12.97 -1.78 11.66
C ALA A 147 13.56 -1.97 10.26
N ASN A 148 12.71 -2.08 9.23
CA ASN A 148 13.12 -2.21 7.83
C ASN A 148 13.02 -0.90 7.03
N GLY A 149 12.85 0.25 7.69
CA GLY A 149 13.00 1.57 7.12
C GLY A 149 11.73 2.19 6.54
N ALA A 150 10.54 1.67 6.85
CA ALA A 150 9.30 2.35 6.49
C ALA A 150 9.20 3.71 7.20
N SER A 151 8.90 4.76 6.44
CA SER A 151 8.80 6.14 6.94
C SER A 151 7.49 6.42 7.69
N ALA A 152 6.43 5.67 7.39
CA ALA A 152 5.16 5.74 8.10
C ALA A 152 4.34 4.46 7.90
N ILE A 153 3.40 4.23 8.83
CA ILE A 153 2.50 3.08 8.81
C ILE A 153 1.07 3.57 9.00
N THR A 154 0.18 3.12 8.11
CA THR A 154 -1.25 3.37 8.22
C THR A 154 -1.96 2.07 8.64
N VAL A 155 -2.69 2.10 9.74
CA VAL A 155 -3.42 0.94 10.25
C VAL A 155 -4.92 1.10 10.03
N HIS A 156 -5.52 0.18 9.25
CA HIS A 156 -6.96 -0.04 9.29
C HIS A 156 -7.26 -1.07 10.39
N ALA A 157 -7.80 -0.61 11.51
CA ALA A 157 -7.99 -1.43 12.72
C ALA A 157 -9.18 -2.40 12.63
N ARG A 158 -9.29 -3.10 11.53
CA ARG A 158 -10.14 -4.28 11.28
C ARG A 158 -9.28 -5.38 10.67
N THR A 159 -9.64 -6.64 10.95
CA THR A 159 -8.99 -7.79 10.30
C THR A 159 -9.42 -7.93 8.85
N ARG A 160 -8.69 -8.73 8.08
CA ARG A 160 -9.11 -9.08 6.71
C ARG A 160 -10.47 -9.79 6.71
N ALA A 161 -10.70 -10.70 7.66
CA ALA A 161 -11.96 -11.45 7.75
C ALA A 161 -13.17 -10.55 8.03
N GLN A 162 -13.01 -9.47 8.79
CA GLN A 162 -14.07 -8.50 9.02
C GLN A 162 -14.46 -7.71 7.75
N GLY A 163 -13.54 -7.55 6.79
CA GLY A 163 -13.82 -6.69 5.65
C GLY A 163 -14.16 -5.26 6.09
N TYR A 164 -15.44 -4.89 6.02
CA TYR A 164 -15.99 -3.63 6.51
C TYR A 164 -17.05 -3.80 7.61
N SER A 165 -17.29 -5.04 8.06
CA SER A 165 -18.27 -5.32 9.11
C SER A 165 -17.74 -4.98 10.51
N GLY A 166 -18.64 -4.80 11.45
CA GLY A 166 -18.31 -4.46 12.83
C GLY A 166 -17.65 -3.09 12.98
N LYS A 167 -17.02 -2.88 14.12
CA LYS A 167 -16.29 -1.63 14.45
C LYS A 167 -14.78 -1.82 14.30
N ALA A 168 -14.07 -0.76 13.92
CA ALA A 168 -12.62 -0.72 14.03
C ALA A 168 -12.19 -0.67 15.50
N ASP A 169 -11.18 -1.44 15.86
CA ASP A 169 -10.63 -1.42 17.23
C ASP A 169 -9.51 -0.38 17.33
N TRP A 170 -9.86 0.80 17.85
CA TRP A 170 -8.92 1.91 18.03
C TRP A 170 -7.80 1.63 19.03
N ASN A 171 -7.95 0.63 19.92
CA ASN A 171 -6.90 0.30 20.88
C ASN A 171 -5.66 -0.31 20.20
N ILE A 172 -5.83 -0.86 19.00
CA ILE A 172 -4.71 -1.38 18.20
C ILE A 172 -3.81 -0.24 17.66
N ILE A 173 -4.35 0.99 17.58
CA ILE A 173 -3.62 2.16 17.02
C ILE A 173 -2.90 2.95 18.10
N LYS A 174 -3.32 2.81 19.36
CA LYS A 174 -2.68 3.43 20.52
C LYS A 174 -1.33 2.79 20.81
#